data_ee0ea354d036c71018049aa67c71e332
#
_entry.id   ee0ea354d036c71018049aa67c71e332
#
_cell.length_a   1.000
_cell.length_b   1.000
_cell.length_c   1.000
_cell.angle_alpha   90.00
_cell.angle_beta   90.00
_cell.angle_gamma   90.00
#
_symmetry.space_group_name_H-M   'P 1'
#
loop_
_entity.id
_entity.type
_entity.pdbx_description
1 polymer ?
#
loop_
_entity_poly.entity_id
_entity_poly.type
_entity_poly.pdbx_seq_one_letter_code
_entity_poly.pdbx_strand_id
1 'polypeptide(L)'
;MNTRTDFGKVAVLFGGTSAEREVSLKSGSRVLAALQSQGVDAHAFDPAERKLDELAGFDRAFIALHGRHGEDGTIQGALELMHIPYTGSGVMASAVGMDKWRTKLLWRSVGLPIPEFVMLDATSDFAAVEAQLGLPLFVKPACEGSSIGVTKVRKAGELHAAYLEAAKHDPLVIAEKGVLGGEYTASILGDEALPIIKIEPATDFYDYEAKYFRDDTAYRCPCGLPEARELEIR
;
A
#
# COMPACT_ATOMS: atom_id res chain seq x y z
N MET A 1 -8.06 32.85 17.65
CA MET A 1 -6.90 32.34 18.40
C MET A 1 -6.66 30.92 17.92
N ASN A 2 -5.61 30.72 17.17
CA ASN A 2 -5.24 29.37 16.73
C ASN A 2 -4.61 28.66 17.93
N THR A 3 -5.39 27.85 18.64
CA THR A 3 -4.84 26.99 19.69
C THR A 3 -4.01 25.93 18.97
N ARG A 4 -2.71 26.17 18.86
CA ARG A 4 -1.75 25.17 18.41
C ARG A 4 -1.92 23.95 19.32
N THR A 5 -2.35 22.83 18.74
CA THR A 5 -2.43 21.58 19.49
C THR A 5 -0.99 21.16 19.81
N ASP A 6 -0.68 21.06 21.09
CA ASP A 6 0.61 20.53 21.56
C ASP A 6 0.61 19.03 21.31
N PHE A 7 1.42 18.58 20.38
CA PHE A 7 1.57 17.16 20.05
C PHE A 7 2.63 16.46 20.92
N GLY A 8 3.36 17.22 21.76
CA GLY A 8 4.54 16.71 22.42
C GLY A 8 5.66 16.40 21.43
N LYS A 9 6.56 15.51 21.82
CA LYS A 9 7.68 15.07 20.99
C LYS A 9 7.24 13.98 20.02
N VAL A 10 7.33 14.25 18.73
CA VAL A 10 6.83 13.38 17.65
C VAL A 10 7.99 12.66 16.95
N ALA A 11 7.96 11.31 16.95
CA ALA A 11 8.84 10.51 16.11
C ALA A 11 8.26 10.40 14.69
N VAL A 12 8.99 10.84 13.68
CA VAL A 12 8.65 10.55 12.28
C VAL A 12 9.42 9.30 11.88
N LEU A 13 8.70 8.19 11.74
CA LEU A 13 9.26 6.87 11.43
C LEU A 13 9.40 6.74 9.93
N PHE A 14 10.63 6.66 9.41
CA PHE A 14 10.89 6.47 7.99
C PHE A 14 12.24 5.78 7.76
N GLY A 15 12.49 5.30 6.54
CA GLY A 15 13.61 4.43 6.22
C GLY A 15 13.22 2.97 6.39
N GLY A 16 13.63 2.30 7.46
CA GLY A 16 13.36 0.89 7.71
C GLY A 16 14.15 -0.05 6.80
N THR A 17 13.76 -1.32 6.76
CA THR A 17 14.50 -2.41 6.08
C THR A 17 13.75 -3.02 4.89
N SER A 18 12.59 -2.48 4.52
CA SER A 18 11.79 -2.99 3.40
C SER A 18 12.42 -2.68 2.04
N ALA A 19 11.94 -3.34 1.00
CA ALA A 19 12.30 -3.03 -0.38
C ALA A 19 11.93 -1.58 -0.80
N GLU A 20 11.06 -0.91 -0.03
CA GLU A 20 10.58 0.45 -0.27
C GLU A 20 11.35 1.52 0.56
N ARG A 21 12.51 1.17 1.12
CA ARG A 21 13.33 2.08 1.96
C ARG A 21 13.56 3.44 1.31
N GLU A 22 13.95 3.48 0.04
CA GLU A 22 14.24 4.72 -0.69
C GLU A 22 13.01 5.64 -0.78
N VAL A 23 11.85 5.05 -1.01
CA VAL A 23 10.57 5.78 -1.03
C VAL A 23 10.27 6.35 0.35
N SER A 24 10.46 5.54 1.39
CA SER A 24 10.24 5.94 2.78
C SER A 24 11.18 7.07 3.20
N LEU A 25 12.45 7.02 2.85
CA LEU A 25 13.41 8.10 3.11
C LEU A 25 12.97 9.42 2.43
N LYS A 26 12.51 9.35 1.18
CA LYS A 26 12.03 10.51 0.42
C LYS A 26 10.75 11.10 1.00
N SER A 27 9.75 10.29 1.30
CA SER A 27 8.47 10.75 1.85
C SER A 27 8.60 11.21 3.29
N GLY A 28 9.30 10.45 4.13
CA GLY A 28 9.48 10.76 5.55
C GLY A 28 10.28 12.03 5.80
N SER A 29 11.34 12.30 5.02
CA SER A 29 12.09 13.55 5.12
C SER A 29 11.22 14.77 4.78
N ARG A 30 10.31 14.66 3.80
CA ARG A 30 9.37 15.73 3.45
C ARG A 30 8.32 15.95 4.55
N VAL A 31 7.79 14.86 5.13
CA VAL A 31 6.86 14.93 6.26
C VAL A 31 7.54 15.58 7.46
N LEU A 32 8.74 15.16 7.81
CA LEU A 32 9.53 15.74 8.90
C LEU A 32 9.69 17.26 8.72
N ALA A 33 10.15 17.68 7.55
CA ALA A 33 10.33 19.10 7.25
C ALA A 33 9.01 19.89 7.33
N ALA A 34 7.91 19.31 6.83
CA ALA A 34 6.59 19.93 6.89
C ALA A 34 6.10 20.09 8.33
N LEU A 35 6.21 19.06 9.17
CA LEU A 35 5.83 19.13 10.58
C LEU A 35 6.66 20.18 11.34
N GLN A 36 7.98 20.19 11.14
CA GLN A 36 8.88 21.17 11.73
C GLN A 36 8.56 22.61 11.29
N SER A 37 8.22 22.82 10.00
CA SER A 37 7.82 24.12 9.48
C SER A 37 6.53 24.64 10.12
N GLN A 38 5.66 23.77 10.60
CA GLN A 38 4.47 24.09 11.37
C GLN A 38 4.74 24.22 12.88
N GLY A 39 6.02 24.07 13.32
CA GLY A 39 6.46 24.20 14.70
C GLY A 39 6.09 23.02 15.58
N VAL A 40 5.91 21.83 14.99
CA VAL A 40 5.80 20.57 15.72
C VAL A 40 7.21 20.13 16.15
N ASP A 41 7.36 19.67 17.39
CA ASP A 41 8.60 19.08 17.90
C ASP A 41 8.82 17.68 17.29
N ALA A 42 9.15 17.64 16.01
CA ALA A 42 9.25 16.42 15.22
C ALA A 42 10.71 16.03 14.97
N HIS A 43 11.00 14.73 15.11
CA HIS A 43 12.34 14.16 15.00
C HIS A 43 12.35 12.93 14.10
N ALA A 44 13.42 12.78 13.32
CA ALA A 44 13.65 11.60 12.52
C ALA A 44 13.86 10.36 13.40
N PHE A 45 13.27 9.25 12.99
CA PHE A 45 13.50 7.95 13.60
C PHE A 45 13.53 6.88 12.51
N ASP A 46 14.70 6.34 12.23
CA ASP A 46 14.88 5.22 11.31
C ASP A 46 15.05 3.93 12.13
N PRO A 47 14.08 3.00 12.08
CA PRO A 47 14.18 1.74 12.83
C PRO A 47 15.24 0.77 12.29
N ALA A 48 15.84 1.04 11.12
CA ALA A 48 17.01 0.31 10.64
C ALA A 48 18.31 0.74 11.34
N GLU A 49 18.34 1.96 11.89
CA GLU A 49 19.55 2.57 12.48
C GLU A 49 19.42 2.75 14.00
N ARG A 50 18.18 2.78 14.52
CA ARG A 50 17.88 3.02 15.93
C ARG A 50 17.12 1.87 16.55
N LYS A 51 17.30 1.65 17.83
CA LYS A 51 16.55 0.63 18.58
C LYS A 51 15.14 1.10 18.88
N LEU A 52 14.17 0.20 18.78
CA LEU A 52 12.76 0.53 19.02
C LEU A 52 12.47 1.00 20.45
N ASP A 53 13.24 0.55 21.44
CA ASP A 53 13.10 1.00 22.84
C ASP A 53 13.34 2.51 23.03
N GLU A 54 14.10 3.13 22.13
CA GLU A 54 14.31 4.58 22.13
C GLU A 54 13.04 5.38 21.81
N LEU A 55 12.00 4.72 21.26
CA LEU A 55 10.68 5.34 21.04
C LEU A 55 9.98 5.71 22.35
N ALA A 56 10.34 5.10 23.49
CA ALA A 56 9.81 5.47 24.81
C ALA A 56 10.06 6.95 25.18
N GLY A 57 10.97 7.63 24.50
CA GLY A 57 11.22 9.06 24.65
C GLY A 57 10.34 9.98 23.81
N PHE A 58 9.29 9.44 23.16
CA PHE A 58 8.38 10.19 22.28
C PHE A 58 6.94 10.08 22.77
N ASP A 59 6.16 11.13 22.53
CA ASP A 59 4.74 11.18 22.90
C ASP A 59 3.83 10.65 21.80
N ARG A 60 4.28 10.72 20.54
CA ARG A 60 3.53 10.27 19.33
C ARG A 60 4.47 9.82 18.24
N ALA A 61 3.92 9.03 17.32
CA ALA A 61 4.62 8.62 16.11
C ALA A 61 3.84 8.99 14.84
N PHE A 62 4.55 9.53 13.85
CA PHE A 62 4.05 9.64 12.48
C PHE A 62 4.71 8.54 11.67
N ILE A 63 3.93 7.60 11.14
CA ILE A 63 4.44 6.49 10.35
C ILE A 63 4.53 6.93 8.88
N ALA A 64 5.75 7.04 8.37
CA ALA A 64 6.09 7.24 6.96
C ALA A 64 6.99 6.08 6.45
N LEU A 65 6.94 4.94 7.13
CA LEU A 65 7.50 3.68 6.66
C LEU A 65 6.61 3.12 5.55
N HIS A 66 7.22 2.39 4.61
CA HIS A 66 6.53 1.71 3.53
C HIS A 66 6.86 0.21 3.52
N GLY A 67 5.91 -0.60 3.03
CA GLY A 67 6.07 -2.03 2.90
C GLY A 67 6.17 -2.78 4.23
N ARG A 68 6.95 -3.85 4.23
CA ARG A 68 7.13 -4.72 5.41
C ARG A 68 7.65 -3.95 6.61
N HIS A 69 7.15 -4.31 7.78
CA HIS A 69 7.38 -3.66 9.08
C HIS A 69 6.85 -2.24 9.20
N GLY A 70 6.40 -1.61 8.13
CA GLY A 70 5.80 -0.28 8.12
C GLY A 70 4.28 -0.29 7.96
N GLU A 71 3.77 -1.13 7.05
CA GLU A 71 2.36 -1.16 6.66
C GLU A 71 1.65 -2.49 7.02
N ASP A 72 2.35 -3.44 7.62
CA ASP A 72 1.89 -4.80 7.90
C ASP A 72 1.40 -5.04 9.34
N GLY A 73 1.27 -3.99 10.15
CA GLY A 73 0.85 -4.07 11.54
C GLY A 73 2.00 -4.28 12.54
N THR A 74 3.22 -4.56 12.08
CA THR A 74 4.36 -4.86 12.96
C THR A 74 4.76 -3.66 13.81
N ILE A 75 5.03 -2.52 13.18
CA ILE A 75 5.39 -1.29 13.92
C ILE A 75 4.22 -0.76 14.74
N GLN A 76 2.99 -0.87 14.20
CA GLN A 76 1.77 -0.50 14.89
C GLN A 76 1.63 -1.27 16.21
N GLY A 77 1.85 -2.60 16.18
CA GLY A 77 1.80 -3.43 17.38
C GLY A 77 2.87 -3.07 18.41
N ALA A 78 4.08 -2.73 17.98
CA ALA A 78 5.13 -2.24 18.88
C ALA A 78 4.72 -0.91 19.55
N LEU A 79 4.17 0.04 18.78
CA LEU A 79 3.72 1.33 19.30
C LEU A 79 2.54 1.18 20.26
N GLU A 80 1.58 0.26 20.00
CA GLU A 80 0.47 -0.02 20.91
C GLU A 80 0.95 -0.58 22.25
N LEU A 81 1.90 -1.54 22.24
CA LEU A 81 2.48 -2.08 23.47
C LEU A 81 3.26 -1.02 24.26
N MET A 82 3.82 -0.02 23.59
CA MET A 82 4.50 1.11 24.22
C MET A 82 3.54 2.25 24.59
N HIS A 83 2.25 2.13 24.31
CA HIS A 83 1.23 3.17 24.50
C HIS A 83 1.53 4.48 23.80
N ILE A 84 2.17 4.42 22.62
CA ILE A 84 2.50 5.58 21.79
C ILE A 84 1.44 5.72 20.69
N PRO A 85 0.60 6.76 20.69
CA PRO A 85 -0.34 7.04 19.62
C PRO A 85 0.38 7.27 18.28
N TYR A 86 -0.19 6.78 17.18
CA TYR A 86 0.42 6.88 15.85
C TYR A 86 -0.60 7.22 14.78
N THR A 87 -0.10 7.66 13.61
CA THR A 87 -0.92 7.96 12.44
C THR A 87 -1.20 6.69 11.62
N GLY A 88 -2.41 6.64 11.02
CA GLY A 88 -2.79 5.57 10.09
C GLY A 88 -3.62 4.47 10.74
N SER A 89 -3.70 3.34 10.07
CA SER A 89 -4.52 2.19 10.46
C SER A 89 -3.90 1.41 11.63
N GLY A 90 -4.76 0.79 12.45
CA GLY A 90 -4.33 -0.07 13.54
C GLY A 90 -3.77 -1.42 13.06
N VAL A 91 -3.28 -2.23 14.02
CA VAL A 91 -2.55 -3.49 13.78
C VAL A 91 -3.30 -4.44 12.84
N MET A 92 -4.56 -4.76 13.15
CA MET A 92 -5.33 -5.72 12.36
C MET A 92 -5.60 -5.22 10.94
N ALA A 93 -6.00 -3.94 10.81
CA ALA A 93 -6.30 -3.36 9.50
C ALA A 93 -5.06 -3.30 8.62
N SER A 94 -3.90 -2.91 9.17
CA SER A 94 -2.62 -2.90 8.48
C SER A 94 -2.19 -4.29 8.05
N ALA A 95 -2.26 -5.28 8.96
CA ALA A 95 -1.87 -6.66 8.66
C ALA A 95 -2.74 -7.29 7.55
N VAL A 96 -4.05 -7.07 7.62
CA VAL A 96 -4.98 -7.55 6.58
C VAL A 96 -4.76 -6.78 5.29
N GLY A 97 -4.64 -5.45 5.33
CA GLY A 97 -4.47 -4.60 4.14
C GLY A 97 -3.20 -4.93 3.35
N MET A 98 -2.13 -5.33 4.01
CA MET A 98 -0.89 -5.76 3.35
C MET A 98 -1.06 -7.11 2.63
N ASP A 99 -1.93 -8.00 3.11
CA ASP A 99 -2.15 -9.33 2.54
C ASP A 99 -3.30 -9.32 1.52
N LYS A 100 -2.98 -9.25 0.24
CA LYS A 100 -3.95 -9.20 -0.86
C LYS A 100 -4.91 -10.41 -0.87
N TRP A 101 -4.40 -11.59 -0.52
CA TRP A 101 -5.22 -12.80 -0.49
C TRP A 101 -6.28 -12.73 0.62
N ARG A 102 -5.85 -12.45 1.86
CA ARG A 102 -6.77 -12.36 3.01
C ARG A 102 -7.72 -11.19 2.88
N THR A 103 -7.24 -10.05 2.38
CA THR A 103 -8.11 -8.89 2.05
C THR A 103 -9.20 -9.27 1.06
N LYS A 104 -8.86 -9.98 -0.03
CA LYS A 104 -9.86 -10.43 -1.02
C LYS A 104 -10.86 -11.41 -0.43
N LEU A 105 -10.45 -12.31 0.46
CA LEU A 105 -11.37 -13.22 1.15
C LEU A 105 -12.38 -12.44 2.00
N LEU A 106 -11.92 -11.45 2.76
CA LEU A 106 -12.78 -10.58 3.56
C LEU A 106 -13.74 -9.76 2.70
N TRP A 107 -13.25 -9.11 1.66
CA TRP A 107 -14.10 -8.34 0.76
C TRP A 107 -15.16 -9.19 0.10
N ARG A 108 -14.81 -10.39 -0.35
CA ARG A 108 -15.77 -11.35 -0.91
C ARG A 108 -16.84 -11.76 0.10
N SER A 109 -16.45 -11.97 1.37
CA SER A 109 -17.39 -12.39 2.43
C SER A 109 -18.46 -11.34 2.75
N VAL A 110 -18.18 -10.06 2.48
CA VAL A 110 -19.11 -8.94 2.67
C VAL A 110 -19.73 -8.44 1.35
N GLY A 111 -19.55 -9.18 0.25
CA GLY A 111 -20.16 -8.88 -1.04
C GLY A 111 -19.53 -7.75 -1.83
N LEU A 112 -18.32 -7.29 -1.47
CA LEU A 112 -17.60 -6.30 -2.28
C LEU A 112 -17.12 -6.93 -3.59
N PRO A 113 -17.24 -6.20 -4.73
CA PRO A 113 -16.79 -6.70 -6.01
C PRO A 113 -15.26 -6.77 -6.06
N ILE A 114 -14.74 -7.95 -6.37
CA ILE A 114 -13.33 -8.22 -6.55
C ILE A 114 -13.08 -8.98 -7.85
N PRO A 115 -11.93 -8.83 -8.49
CA PRO A 115 -11.54 -9.68 -9.60
C PRO A 115 -11.47 -11.14 -9.16
N GLU A 116 -11.84 -12.06 -10.06
CA GLU A 116 -11.61 -13.49 -9.86
C GLU A 116 -10.10 -13.74 -9.72
N PHE A 117 -9.71 -14.63 -8.83
CA PHE A 117 -8.32 -14.92 -8.53
C PHE A 117 -8.07 -16.37 -8.12
N VAL A 118 -6.84 -16.82 -8.28
CA VAL A 118 -6.32 -18.14 -7.89
C VAL A 118 -5.00 -17.95 -7.15
N MET A 119 -4.80 -18.69 -6.06
CA MET A 119 -3.48 -18.81 -5.44
C MET A 119 -2.64 -19.77 -6.24
N LEU A 120 -1.38 -19.40 -6.49
CA LEU A 120 -0.42 -20.20 -7.24
C LEU A 120 0.65 -20.79 -6.32
N ASP A 121 1.07 -21.98 -6.66
CA ASP A 121 2.25 -22.64 -6.12
C ASP A 121 3.01 -23.40 -7.23
N ALA A 122 4.13 -24.04 -6.87
CA ALA A 122 4.96 -24.76 -7.83
C ALA A 122 4.27 -25.96 -8.48
N THR A 123 3.15 -26.44 -7.92
CA THR A 123 2.38 -27.60 -8.43
C THR A 123 1.14 -27.20 -9.21
N SER A 124 0.89 -25.90 -9.34
CA SER A 124 -0.28 -25.36 -10.04
C SER A 124 -0.31 -25.76 -11.52
N ASP A 125 -1.47 -26.13 -12.03
CA ASP A 125 -1.71 -26.26 -13.48
C ASP A 125 -1.89 -24.87 -14.09
N PHE A 126 -0.78 -24.26 -14.51
CA PHE A 126 -0.76 -22.90 -15.06
C PHE A 126 -1.65 -22.74 -16.29
N ALA A 127 -1.76 -23.76 -17.14
CA ALA A 127 -2.61 -23.70 -18.33
C ALA A 127 -4.10 -23.72 -17.94
N ALA A 128 -4.49 -24.51 -16.95
CA ALA A 128 -5.86 -24.51 -16.44
C ALA A 128 -6.21 -23.16 -15.78
N VAL A 129 -5.28 -22.55 -15.04
CA VAL A 129 -5.49 -21.21 -14.43
C VAL A 129 -5.64 -20.13 -15.50
N GLU A 130 -4.83 -20.14 -16.57
CA GLU A 130 -4.98 -19.21 -17.69
C GLU A 130 -6.35 -19.38 -18.39
N ALA A 131 -6.80 -20.62 -18.56
CA ALA A 131 -8.11 -20.90 -19.15
C ALA A 131 -9.27 -20.44 -18.24
N GLN A 132 -9.13 -20.58 -16.92
CA GLN A 132 -10.13 -20.17 -15.95
C GLN A 132 -10.25 -18.64 -15.86
N LEU A 133 -9.14 -17.93 -15.67
CA LEU A 133 -9.14 -16.48 -15.42
C LEU A 133 -9.26 -15.66 -16.71
N GLY A 134 -8.79 -16.20 -17.85
CA GLY A 134 -8.66 -15.49 -19.11
C GLY A 134 -7.51 -14.48 -19.11
N LEU A 135 -7.24 -13.91 -20.29
CA LEU A 135 -6.18 -12.93 -20.48
C LEU A 135 -6.74 -11.53 -20.76
N PRO A 136 -6.08 -10.45 -20.39
CA PRO A 136 -4.86 -10.43 -19.58
C PRO A 136 -5.16 -10.78 -18.10
N LEU A 137 -4.13 -11.27 -17.40
CA LEU A 137 -4.18 -11.47 -15.96
C LEU A 137 -2.96 -10.82 -15.28
N PHE A 138 -3.06 -10.56 -13.98
CA PHE A 138 -1.96 -10.06 -13.18
C PHE A 138 -1.50 -11.11 -12.18
N VAL A 139 -0.20 -11.34 -12.16
CA VAL A 139 0.46 -12.17 -11.15
C VAL A 139 1.22 -11.29 -10.20
N LYS A 140 1.05 -11.50 -8.91
CA LYS A 140 1.64 -10.64 -7.89
C LYS A 140 1.94 -11.38 -6.58
N PRO A 141 2.98 -10.97 -5.84
CA PRO A 141 3.17 -11.37 -4.45
C PRO A 141 1.99 -10.92 -3.60
N ALA A 142 1.54 -11.74 -2.65
CA ALA A 142 0.39 -11.39 -1.81
C ALA A 142 0.72 -10.26 -0.82
N CYS A 143 1.93 -10.26 -0.24
CA CYS A 143 2.31 -9.36 0.86
C CYS A 143 3.39 -8.34 0.50
N GLU A 144 3.44 -7.89 -0.77
CA GLU A 144 4.32 -6.81 -1.20
C GLU A 144 3.51 -5.59 -1.67
N GLY A 145 4.05 -4.39 -1.42
CA GLY A 145 3.49 -3.12 -1.87
C GLY A 145 4.01 -2.66 -3.22
N SER A 146 3.62 -1.46 -3.63
CA SER A 146 4.22 -0.65 -4.71
C SER A 146 4.42 -1.34 -6.06
N SER A 147 3.60 -2.33 -6.39
CA SER A 147 3.70 -3.13 -7.62
C SER A 147 4.99 -3.94 -7.76
N ILE A 148 5.73 -4.17 -6.66
CA ILE A 148 6.92 -5.00 -6.64
C ILE A 148 6.53 -6.45 -7.00
N GLY A 149 7.25 -7.06 -7.94
CA GLY A 149 7.01 -8.43 -8.40
C GLY A 149 5.69 -8.63 -9.15
N VAL A 150 5.00 -7.55 -9.56
CA VAL A 150 3.76 -7.64 -10.34
C VAL A 150 4.07 -7.82 -11.82
N THR A 151 3.48 -8.84 -12.43
CA THR A 151 3.61 -9.14 -13.86
C THR A 151 2.23 -9.19 -14.51
N LYS A 152 2.04 -8.45 -15.61
CA LYS A 152 0.86 -8.52 -16.47
C LYS A 152 1.09 -9.57 -17.55
N VAL A 153 0.39 -10.69 -17.45
CA VAL A 153 0.43 -11.80 -18.42
C VAL A 153 -0.57 -11.50 -19.55
N ARG A 154 -0.11 -11.49 -20.78
CA ARG A 154 -0.90 -11.15 -21.96
C ARG A 154 -1.08 -12.30 -22.94
N LYS A 155 -0.19 -13.29 -22.89
CA LYS A 155 -0.18 -14.43 -23.81
C LYS A 155 -0.21 -15.74 -23.02
N ALA A 156 -0.87 -16.72 -23.60
CA ALA A 156 -0.87 -18.07 -23.05
C ALA A 156 0.55 -18.65 -22.92
N GLY A 157 0.80 -19.36 -21.85
CA GLY A 157 2.10 -19.96 -21.52
C GLY A 157 3.08 -19.05 -20.76
N GLU A 158 2.73 -17.77 -20.52
CA GLU A 158 3.59 -16.84 -19.77
C GLU A 158 3.36 -16.92 -18.25
N LEU A 159 2.27 -17.53 -17.77
CA LEU A 159 1.89 -17.53 -16.35
C LEU A 159 2.93 -18.15 -15.44
N HIS A 160 3.58 -19.27 -15.87
CA HIS A 160 4.59 -19.94 -15.06
C HIS A 160 5.82 -19.02 -14.83
N ALA A 161 6.28 -18.31 -15.87
CA ALA A 161 7.40 -17.37 -15.71
C ALA A 161 7.02 -16.20 -14.78
N ALA A 162 5.81 -15.69 -14.89
CA ALA A 162 5.28 -14.65 -14.00
C ALA A 162 5.17 -15.12 -12.54
N TYR A 163 4.76 -16.39 -12.31
CA TYR A 163 4.77 -17.01 -10.98
C TYR A 163 6.17 -17.06 -10.38
N LEU A 164 7.16 -17.53 -11.17
CA LEU A 164 8.54 -17.62 -10.69
C LEU A 164 9.12 -16.25 -10.33
N GLU A 165 8.73 -15.20 -11.04
CA GLU A 165 9.15 -13.84 -10.71
C GLU A 165 8.51 -13.36 -9.39
N ALA A 166 7.20 -13.49 -9.25
CA ALA A 166 6.49 -13.09 -8.03
C ALA A 166 6.95 -13.89 -6.79
N ALA A 167 7.24 -15.18 -6.95
CA ALA A 167 7.69 -16.06 -5.88
C ALA A 167 9.08 -15.72 -5.31
N LYS A 168 9.88 -14.88 -5.99
CA LYS A 168 11.12 -14.32 -5.44
C LYS A 168 10.88 -13.35 -4.29
N HIS A 169 9.69 -12.72 -4.26
CA HIS A 169 9.34 -11.67 -3.32
C HIS A 169 8.48 -12.17 -2.15
N ASP A 170 7.59 -13.14 -2.42
CA ASP A 170 6.69 -13.71 -1.41
C ASP A 170 6.36 -15.18 -1.76
N PRO A 171 6.38 -16.12 -0.81
CA PRO A 171 5.92 -17.48 -1.06
C PRO A 171 4.42 -17.57 -1.40
N LEU A 172 3.61 -16.58 -1.02
CA LEU A 172 2.20 -16.49 -1.39
C LEU A 172 2.06 -15.68 -2.68
N VAL A 173 1.73 -16.36 -3.78
CA VAL A 173 1.55 -15.74 -5.09
C VAL A 173 0.09 -15.84 -5.52
N ILE A 174 -0.45 -14.73 -6.01
CA ILE A 174 -1.82 -14.64 -6.51
C ILE A 174 -1.82 -14.31 -8.00
N ALA A 175 -2.62 -15.06 -8.78
CA ALA A 175 -3.02 -14.67 -10.13
C ALA A 175 -4.43 -14.14 -10.10
N GLU A 176 -4.70 -13.01 -10.74
CA GLU A 176 -6.04 -12.44 -10.81
C GLU A 176 -6.38 -11.97 -12.22
N LYS A 177 -7.66 -12.07 -12.55
CA LYS A 177 -8.21 -11.56 -13.81
C LYS A 177 -7.90 -10.07 -13.95
N GLY A 178 -7.37 -9.67 -15.09
CA GLY A 178 -7.10 -8.28 -15.40
C GLY A 178 -8.38 -7.47 -15.52
N VAL A 179 -8.53 -6.45 -14.69
CA VAL A 179 -9.59 -5.46 -14.81
C VAL A 179 -9.09 -4.35 -15.72
N LEU A 180 -9.80 -4.13 -16.83
CA LEU A 180 -9.48 -3.08 -17.78
C LEU A 180 -10.40 -1.89 -17.55
N GLY A 181 -9.84 -0.70 -17.54
CA GLY A 181 -10.59 0.53 -17.31
C GLY A 181 -9.76 1.60 -16.59
N GLY A 182 -10.44 2.56 -15.97
CA GLY A 182 -9.77 3.60 -15.21
C GLY A 182 -9.24 3.11 -13.88
N GLU A 183 -8.13 3.64 -13.45
CA GLU A 183 -7.58 3.45 -12.09
C GLU A 183 -8.00 4.60 -11.19
N TYR A 184 -8.45 4.28 -9.99
CA TYR A 184 -8.96 5.25 -9.03
C TYR A 184 -8.43 4.98 -7.64
N THR A 185 -8.31 6.03 -6.84
CA THR A 185 -8.04 5.91 -5.41
C THR A 185 -9.09 6.63 -4.59
N ALA A 186 -9.50 5.99 -3.49
CA ALA A 186 -10.39 6.54 -2.49
C ALA A 186 -9.63 6.60 -1.16
N SER A 187 -9.47 7.80 -0.62
CA SER A 187 -8.78 8.02 0.65
C SER A 187 -9.78 8.29 1.76
N ILE A 188 -9.45 7.86 2.97
CA ILE A 188 -10.26 8.09 4.17
C ILE A 188 -9.41 8.89 5.17
N LEU A 189 -9.98 9.97 5.71
CA LEU A 189 -9.36 10.77 6.76
C LEU A 189 -10.29 10.80 7.98
N GLY A 190 -9.89 10.13 9.06
CA GLY A 190 -10.79 9.88 10.19
C GLY A 190 -11.97 9.01 9.73
N ASP A 191 -13.19 9.54 9.81
CA ASP A 191 -14.43 8.89 9.38
C ASP A 191 -14.97 9.44 8.05
N GLU A 192 -14.20 10.30 7.39
CA GLU A 192 -14.61 10.95 6.14
C GLU A 192 -13.95 10.30 4.93
N ALA A 193 -14.79 9.82 3.99
CA ALA A 193 -14.32 9.40 2.67
C ALA A 193 -14.08 10.64 1.80
N LEU A 194 -12.84 10.86 1.38
CA LEU A 194 -12.44 11.99 0.55
C LEU A 194 -12.90 11.81 -0.91
N PRO A 195 -12.90 12.87 -1.73
CA PRO A 195 -13.21 12.78 -3.15
C PRO A 195 -12.33 11.75 -3.86
N ILE A 196 -12.94 10.99 -4.76
CA ILE A 196 -12.22 10.00 -5.58
C ILE A 196 -11.26 10.71 -6.53
N ILE A 197 -10.05 10.17 -6.66
CA ILE A 197 -9.06 10.63 -7.62
C ILE A 197 -8.88 9.58 -8.71
N LYS A 198 -8.99 9.98 -9.98
CA LYS A 198 -8.60 9.16 -11.11
C LYS A 198 -7.11 9.27 -11.34
N ILE A 199 -6.45 8.14 -11.53
CA ILE A 199 -5.02 8.01 -11.81
C ILE A 199 -4.86 7.65 -13.29
N GLU A 200 -4.12 8.45 -14.04
CA GLU A 200 -3.85 8.25 -15.47
C GLU A 200 -2.33 8.12 -15.68
N PRO A 201 -1.76 6.90 -15.52
CA PRO A 201 -0.35 6.69 -15.78
C PRO A 201 -0.08 6.79 -17.28
N ALA A 202 1.09 7.28 -17.66
CA ALA A 202 1.54 7.27 -19.05
C ALA A 202 2.05 5.88 -19.50
N THR A 203 2.20 4.96 -18.57
CA THR A 203 2.60 3.56 -18.79
C THR A 203 1.37 2.65 -18.96
N ASP A 204 1.59 1.40 -19.36
CA ASP A 204 0.53 0.41 -19.57
C ASP A 204 -0.29 0.07 -18.31
N PHE A 205 0.31 0.19 -17.15
CA PHE A 205 -0.35 0.12 -15.83
C PHE A 205 0.46 0.93 -14.81
N TYR A 206 -0.12 1.21 -13.65
CA TYR A 206 0.49 2.03 -12.60
C TYR A 206 1.52 1.21 -11.82
N ASP A 207 2.69 1.01 -12.45
CA ASP A 207 3.82 0.26 -11.91
C ASP A 207 4.69 1.10 -10.94
N TYR A 208 5.76 0.47 -10.43
CA TYR A 208 6.67 1.11 -9.49
C TYR A 208 7.33 2.38 -10.05
N GLU A 209 7.71 2.35 -11.33
CA GLU A 209 8.34 3.49 -12.00
C GLU A 209 7.34 4.65 -12.16
N ALA A 210 6.10 4.35 -12.60
CA ALA A 210 5.04 5.34 -12.72
C ALA A 210 4.63 5.97 -11.37
N LYS A 211 4.78 5.22 -10.27
CA LYS A 211 4.45 5.70 -8.92
C LYS A 211 5.47 6.67 -8.34
N TYR A 212 6.76 6.44 -8.56
CA TYR A 212 7.81 7.09 -7.77
C TYR A 212 8.86 7.85 -8.55
N PHE A 213 9.01 7.58 -9.85
CA PHE A 213 10.11 8.13 -10.64
C PHE A 213 9.65 8.93 -11.86
N ARG A 214 8.41 8.75 -12.31
CA ARG A 214 7.85 9.49 -13.44
C ARG A 214 7.03 10.68 -12.97
N ASP A 215 7.10 11.79 -13.74
CA ASP A 215 6.35 13.02 -13.46
C ASP A 215 5.14 13.20 -14.40
N ASP A 216 4.91 12.23 -15.32
CA ASP A 216 3.86 12.29 -16.33
C ASP A 216 2.58 11.51 -15.98
N THR A 217 2.47 10.97 -14.77
CA THR A 217 1.22 10.44 -14.24
C THR A 217 0.28 11.58 -13.89
N ALA A 218 -0.91 11.61 -14.51
CA ALA A 218 -1.92 12.62 -14.20
C ALA A 218 -2.89 12.15 -13.10
N TYR A 219 -3.21 13.06 -12.19
CA TYR A 219 -4.18 12.86 -11.11
C TYR A 219 -5.35 13.81 -11.31
N ARG A 220 -6.56 13.26 -11.48
CA ARG A 220 -7.78 14.03 -11.76
C ARG A 220 -8.71 14.04 -10.55
N CYS A 221 -8.93 15.22 -10.01
CA CYS A 221 -9.98 15.49 -9.02
C CYS A 221 -10.71 16.78 -9.42
N PRO A 222 -12.00 16.72 -9.78
CA PRO A 222 -12.93 15.57 -9.77
C PRO A 222 -12.50 14.43 -10.72
N CYS A 223 -12.86 13.20 -10.33
CA CYS A 223 -12.42 11.98 -11.03
C CYS A 223 -13.12 11.72 -12.38
N GLY A 224 -14.18 12.48 -12.69
CA GLY A 224 -14.96 12.36 -13.92
C GLY A 224 -15.99 11.22 -13.93
N LEU A 225 -16.20 10.52 -12.81
CA LEU A 225 -17.31 9.59 -12.66
C LEU A 225 -18.63 10.37 -12.45
N PRO A 226 -19.79 9.78 -12.83
CA PRO A 226 -21.08 10.32 -12.43
C PRO A 226 -21.18 10.39 -10.90
N GLU A 227 -21.80 11.45 -10.36
CA GLU A 227 -21.90 11.68 -8.91
C GLU A 227 -22.47 10.48 -8.15
N ALA A 228 -23.53 9.86 -8.67
CA ALA A 228 -24.12 8.67 -8.06
C ALA A 228 -23.13 7.50 -7.95
N ARG A 229 -22.25 7.34 -8.96
CA ARG A 229 -21.22 6.28 -8.95
C ARG A 229 -20.08 6.62 -7.98
N GLU A 230 -19.70 7.89 -7.91
CA GLU A 230 -18.69 8.32 -6.94
C GLU A 230 -19.18 8.11 -5.49
N LEU A 231 -20.45 8.44 -5.21
CA LEU A 231 -21.05 8.21 -3.90
C LEU A 231 -21.16 6.71 -3.53
N GLU A 232 -21.42 5.84 -4.50
CA GLU A 232 -21.45 4.40 -4.26
C GLU A 232 -20.07 3.82 -3.87
N ILE A 233 -18.99 4.41 -4.39
CA ILE A 233 -17.60 3.96 -4.13
C ILE A 233 -17.09 4.52 -2.79
N ARG A 234 -17.54 5.69 -2.38
CA ARG A 234 -17.20 6.34 -1.12
C ARG A 234 -17.93 5.73 0.08
#